data_539484c12b887ede4a92a52fcb4017b1
#
_entry.id   539484c12b887ede4a92a52fcb4017b1
#
_cell.length_a   1.000
_cell.length_b   1.000
_cell.length_c   1.000
_cell.angle_alpha   90.00
_cell.angle_beta   90.00
_cell.angle_gamma   90.00
#
_symmetry.space_group_name_H-M   'P 1'
#
loop_
_entity.id
_entity.type
_entity.pdbx_description
1 polymer ?
#
loop_
_entity_poly.entity_id
_entity_poly.type
_entity_poly.pdbx_seq_one_letter_code
_entity_poly.pdbx_strand_id
1 'polypeptide(L)'
;MTTGLDDGVPDLYCTDDTCLTYLVPPGTRWAYHNAPYTLLDPVLENATGRTLNQYLNQKIKTPTGMDGQFIVSGYNRVLFSTARSMARFGLLMLNRGVWNGVPVLSDTAYFGQMTRSSQNLNQGYGYLWWLNGTASHMVPRLRSVFSGPMFPSAPMDMIHA
;
A
#
# COMPACT_ATOMS: atom_id res chain seq x y z
N MET A 1 -6.16 2.33 -6.43
CA MET A 1 -7.49 1.73 -6.14
C MET A 1 -8.67 2.51 -6.73
N THR A 2 -8.47 3.76 -7.15
CA THR A 2 -9.49 4.60 -7.79
C THR A 2 -9.12 4.98 -9.24
N THR A 3 -8.44 4.09 -9.93
CA THR A 3 -7.95 4.33 -11.32
C THR A 3 -9.06 4.39 -12.35
N GLY A 4 -10.22 3.80 -12.07
CA GLY A 4 -11.28 3.62 -13.04
C GLY A 4 -11.08 2.45 -14.01
N LEU A 5 -10.02 1.67 -13.83
CA LEU A 5 -9.77 0.46 -14.62
C LEU A 5 -10.69 -0.68 -14.19
N ASP A 6 -10.96 -1.60 -15.13
CA ASP A 6 -11.76 -2.78 -14.88
C ASP A 6 -10.98 -3.79 -14.04
N ASP A 7 -11.53 -4.16 -12.87
CA ASP A 7 -11.03 -5.22 -11.99
C ASP A 7 -11.74 -6.56 -12.22
N GLY A 8 -12.58 -6.67 -13.25
CA GLY A 8 -13.21 -7.90 -13.69
C GLY A 8 -12.36 -8.73 -14.65
N VAL A 9 -11.11 -8.32 -14.90
CA VAL A 9 -10.18 -9.02 -15.80
C VAL A 9 -9.73 -10.37 -15.20
N PRO A 10 -9.41 -11.38 -16.01
CA PRO A 10 -9.02 -12.71 -15.52
C PRO A 10 -7.75 -12.69 -14.65
N ASP A 11 -6.77 -11.86 -15.00
CA ASP A 11 -5.54 -11.68 -14.22
C ASP A 11 -5.47 -10.26 -13.64
N LEU A 12 -5.74 -10.15 -12.34
CA LEU A 12 -5.72 -8.87 -11.61
C LEU A 12 -4.32 -8.26 -11.45
N TYR A 13 -3.26 -8.98 -11.77
CA TYR A 13 -1.88 -8.51 -11.69
C TYR A 13 -1.31 -8.12 -13.05
N CYS A 14 -1.98 -8.48 -14.14
CA CYS A 14 -1.52 -8.17 -15.49
C CYS A 14 -1.42 -6.65 -15.71
N THR A 15 -0.22 -6.20 -16.11
CA THR A 15 0.08 -4.79 -16.37
C THR A 15 0.21 -4.46 -17.85
N ASP A 16 -0.03 -5.42 -18.74
CA ASP A 16 -0.03 -5.19 -20.19
C ASP A 16 -1.21 -4.30 -20.59
N ASP A 17 -1.05 -3.51 -21.62
CA ASP A 17 -2.08 -2.58 -22.11
C ASP A 17 -3.43 -3.28 -22.39
N THR A 18 -3.38 -4.54 -22.82
CA THR A 18 -4.56 -5.36 -23.08
C THR A 18 -5.36 -5.71 -21.83
N CYS A 19 -4.73 -5.66 -20.65
CA CYS A 19 -5.34 -5.96 -19.36
C CYS A 19 -5.82 -4.69 -18.64
N LEU A 20 -5.27 -3.51 -18.97
CA LEU A 20 -5.56 -2.23 -18.32
C LEU A 20 -6.74 -1.53 -18.99
N THR A 21 -7.88 -2.20 -18.98
CA THR A 21 -9.08 -1.74 -19.68
C THR A 21 -9.79 -0.64 -18.88
N TYR A 22 -10.11 0.47 -19.56
CA TYR A 22 -10.91 1.55 -18.97
C TYR A 22 -12.36 1.08 -18.74
N LEU A 23 -12.91 1.42 -17.57
CA LEU A 23 -14.30 1.13 -17.20
C LEU A 23 -15.10 2.38 -16.84
N VAL A 24 -14.56 3.23 -15.97
CA VAL A 24 -15.24 4.45 -15.48
C VAL A 24 -14.23 5.57 -15.24
N PRO A 25 -14.65 6.84 -15.14
CA PRO A 25 -13.74 7.94 -14.81
C PRO A 25 -12.95 7.68 -13.52
N PRO A 26 -11.64 8.01 -13.49
CA PRO A 26 -10.84 7.92 -12.27
C PRO A 26 -11.49 8.69 -11.10
N GLY A 27 -11.40 8.15 -9.90
CA GLY A 27 -11.96 8.77 -8.70
C GLY A 27 -13.45 8.54 -8.47
N THR A 28 -14.17 7.87 -9.39
CA THR A 28 -15.63 7.63 -9.27
C THR A 28 -15.97 6.25 -8.71
N ARG A 29 -15.01 5.34 -8.66
CA ARG A 29 -15.17 3.97 -8.20
C ARG A 29 -13.93 3.51 -7.44
N TRP A 30 -14.14 2.79 -6.34
CA TRP A 30 -13.06 2.09 -5.63
C TRP A 30 -13.09 0.61 -5.96
N ALA A 31 -11.95 0.03 -6.30
CA ALA A 31 -11.76 -1.40 -6.49
C ALA A 31 -10.36 -1.82 -6.05
N TYR A 32 -10.25 -2.97 -5.37
CA TYR A 32 -8.96 -3.54 -5.04
C TYR A 32 -8.39 -4.27 -6.26
N HIS A 33 -7.64 -3.54 -7.06
CA HIS A 33 -7.05 -4.01 -8.32
C HIS A 33 -5.52 -3.93 -8.20
N ASN A 34 -4.84 -5.07 -8.34
CA ASN A 34 -3.41 -5.15 -8.06
C ASN A 34 -2.55 -4.56 -9.17
N ALA A 35 -2.90 -4.71 -10.45
CA ALA A 35 -2.12 -4.22 -11.56
C ALA A 35 -1.76 -2.71 -11.43
N PRO A 36 -2.69 -1.79 -11.12
CA PRO A 36 -2.33 -0.38 -10.99
C PRO A 36 -1.31 -0.06 -9.90
N TYR A 37 -1.29 -0.80 -8.78
CA TYR A 37 -0.29 -0.53 -7.75
C TYR A 37 1.08 -1.10 -8.11
N THR A 38 1.15 -2.21 -8.83
CA THR A 38 2.44 -2.78 -9.27
C THR A 38 3.16 -1.87 -10.27
N LEU A 39 2.42 -1.04 -11.01
CA LEU A 39 2.99 0.00 -11.87
C LEU A 39 3.71 1.11 -11.10
N LEU A 40 3.54 1.22 -9.79
CA LEU A 40 4.32 2.14 -8.96
C LEU A 40 5.79 1.76 -8.88
N ASP A 41 6.14 0.47 -9.05
CA ASP A 41 7.53 0.02 -9.05
C ASP A 41 8.35 0.70 -10.15
N PRO A 42 7.99 0.61 -11.44
CA PRO A 42 8.73 1.31 -12.49
C PRO A 42 8.66 2.84 -12.36
N VAL A 43 7.58 3.40 -11.83
CA VAL A 43 7.51 4.84 -11.55
C VAL A 43 8.58 5.25 -10.53
N LEU A 44 8.72 4.49 -9.44
CA LEU A 44 9.73 4.73 -8.41
C LEU A 44 11.15 4.51 -8.97
N GLU A 45 11.38 3.44 -9.72
CA GLU A 45 12.68 3.15 -10.33
C GLU A 45 13.10 4.25 -11.31
N ASN A 46 12.21 4.72 -12.16
CA ASN A 46 12.47 5.81 -13.10
C ASN A 46 12.71 7.15 -12.38
N ALA A 47 11.92 7.47 -11.35
CA ALA A 47 12.06 8.71 -10.60
C ALA A 47 13.35 8.77 -9.78
N THR A 48 13.86 7.62 -9.32
CA THR A 48 15.04 7.56 -8.42
C THR A 48 16.33 7.15 -9.12
N GLY A 49 16.25 6.60 -10.33
CA GLY A 49 17.38 5.99 -11.04
C GLY A 49 17.94 4.74 -10.33
N ARG A 50 17.15 4.09 -9.47
CA ARG A 50 17.52 2.93 -8.66
C ARG A 50 16.50 1.83 -8.80
N THR A 51 16.96 0.57 -8.72
CA THR A 51 16.03 -0.55 -8.59
C THR A 51 15.27 -0.47 -7.26
N LEU A 52 14.10 -1.08 -7.20
CA LEU A 52 13.28 -1.15 -5.98
C LEU A 52 14.08 -1.68 -4.79
N ASN A 53 14.92 -2.71 -4.99
CA ASN A 53 15.77 -3.27 -3.94
C ASN A 53 16.92 -2.34 -3.50
N GLN A 54 17.52 -1.59 -4.41
CA GLN A 54 18.52 -0.59 -4.06
C GLN A 54 17.89 0.53 -3.23
N TYR A 55 16.70 0.98 -3.63
CA TYR A 55 15.97 2.01 -2.91
C TYR A 55 15.52 1.55 -1.52
N LEU A 56 14.95 0.34 -1.42
CA LEU A 56 14.62 -0.32 -0.15
C LEU A 56 15.83 -0.40 0.77
N ASN A 57 16.97 -0.86 0.24
CA ASN A 57 18.20 -0.97 1.02
C ASN A 57 18.64 0.37 1.60
N GLN A 58 18.69 1.39 0.76
CA GLN A 58 19.14 2.73 1.18
C GLN A 58 18.18 3.40 2.16
N LYS A 59 16.87 3.34 1.88
CA LYS A 59 15.88 4.15 2.60
C LYS A 59 15.31 3.48 3.85
N ILE A 60 15.27 2.16 3.87
CA ILE A 60 14.62 1.41 4.95
C ILE A 60 15.59 0.44 5.64
N LYS A 61 16.23 -0.46 4.87
CA LYS A 61 17.04 -1.53 5.48
C LYS A 61 18.23 -0.97 6.25
N THR A 62 19.03 -0.12 5.64
CA THR A 62 20.21 0.47 6.27
C THR A 62 19.87 1.23 7.56
N PRO A 63 18.89 2.16 7.58
CA PRO A 63 18.57 2.90 8.79
C PRO A 63 17.98 2.04 9.91
N THR A 64 17.15 1.02 9.59
CA THR A 64 16.38 0.25 10.57
C THR A 64 17.04 -1.07 10.97
N GLY A 65 18.04 -1.50 10.20
CA GLY A 65 18.66 -2.82 10.35
C GLY A 65 17.70 -3.97 10.00
N MET A 66 16.59 -3.72 9.29
CA MET A 66 15.77 -4.81 8.77
C MET A 66 16.47 -5.50 7.60
N ASP A 67 16.05 -6.73 7.33
CA ASP A 67 16.46 -7.47 6.15
C ASP A 67 15.25 -7.84 5.29
N GLY A 68 15.51 -8.18 4.02
CA GLY A 68 14.50 -8.56 3.04
C GLY A 68 14.84 -8.05 1.66
N GLN A 69 14.11 -8.53 0.68
CA GLN A 69 14.21 -8.09 -0.72
C GLN A 69 12.90 -8.33 -1.45
N PHE A 70 12.63 -7.49 -2.44
CA PHE A 70 11.55 -7.72 -3.39
C PHE A 70 11.99 -8.78 -4.41
N ILE A 71 11.18 -9.81 -4.57
CA ILE A 71 11.37 -10.90 -5.54
C ILE A 71 10.24 -10.84 -6.56
N VAL A 72 10.57 -10.98 -7.83
CA VAL A 72 9.58 -11.03 -8.92
C VAL A 72 8.75 -12.30 -8.80
N SER A 73 7.43 -12.14 -8.82
CA SER A 73 6.45 -13.21 -8.81
C SER A 73 5.35 -12.88 -9.84
N GLY A 74 5.49 -13.38 -11.06
CA GLY A 74 4.65 -12.97 -12.19
C GLY A 74 4.81 -11.48 -12.49
N TYR A 75 3.72 -10.74 -12.57
CA TYR A 75 3.72 -9.28 -12.77
C TYR A 75 4.03 -8.48 -11.50
N ASN A 76 4.04 -9.12 -10.33
CA ASN A 76 4.22 -8.46 -9.05
C ASN A 76 5.64 -8.65 -8.52
N ARG A 77 6.07 -7.74 -7.66
CA ARG A 77 7.26 -7.88 -6.81
C ARG A 77 6.82 -7.96 -5.36
N VAL A 78 7.11 -9.08 -4.70
CA VAL A 78 6.71 -9.35 -3.32
C VAL A 78 7.91 -9.21 -2.40
N LEU A 79 7.74 -8.52 -1.27
CA LEU A 79 8.78 -8.42 -0.26
C LEU A 79 8.89 -9.72 0.52
N PHE A 80 10.02 -10.41 0.40
CA PHE A 80 10.42 -11.52 1.23
C PHE A 80 11.29 -11.01 2.37
N SER A 81 10.91 -11.32 3.60
CA SER A 81 11.59 -10.81 4.78
C SER A 81 11.41 -11.77 5.97
N THR A 82 12.08 -11.51 7.08
CA THR A 82 11.90 -12.26 8.33
C THR A 82 10.84 -11.60 9.20
N ALA A 83 10.19 -12.37 10.08
CA ALA A 83 9.22 -11.84 11.04
C ALA A 83 9.82 -10.72 11.91
N ARG A 84 11.11 -10.85 12.30
CA ARG A 84 11.83 -9.81 13.04
C ARG A 84 11.97 -8.51 12.25
N SER A 85 12.26 -8.59 10.95
CA SER A 85 12.37 -7.43 10.09
C SER A 85 11.01 -6.76 9.85
N MET A 86 9.96 -7.55 9.69
CA MET A 86 8.60 -7.03 9.60
C MET A 86 8.17 -6.33 10.90
N ALA A 87 8.55 -6.86 12.06
CA ALA A 87 8.33 -6.19 13.34
C ALA A 87 9.09 -4.85 13.45
N ARG A 88 10.32 -4.76 12.92
CA ARG A 88 11.04 -3.47 12.82
C ARG A 88 10.33 -2.46 11.95
N PHE A 89 9.80 -2.90 10.80
CA PHE A 89 8.98 -2.03 9.95
C PHE A 89 7.72 -1.57 10.69
N GLY A 90 7.02 -2.47 11.38
CA GLY A 90 5.88 -2.12 12.22
C GLY A 90 6.24 -1.08 13.30
N LEU A 91 7.38 -1.23 13.99
CA LEU A 91 7.86 -0.25 14.96
C LEU A 91 8.20 1.11 14.31
N LEU A 92 8.79 1.11 13.12
CA LEU A 92 9.02 2.35 12.36
C LEU A 92 7.69 3.07 12.07
N MET A 93 6.66 2.34 11.66
CA MET A 93 5.34 2.89 11.40
C MET A 93 4.66 3.39 12.68
N LEU A 94 4.73 2.61 13.77
CA LEU A 94 4.21 3.00 15.08
C LEU A 94 4.86 4.29 15.61
N ASN A 95 6.16 4.45 15.39
CA ASN A 95 6.93 5.65 15.72
C ASN A 95 6.85 6.74 14.63
N ARG A 96 5.84 6.70 13.76
CA ARG A 96 5.57 7.70 12.73
C ARG A 96 6.77 8.03 11.83
N GLY A 97 7.49 6.97 11.44
CA GLY A 97 8.65 7.11 10.54
C GLY A 97 9.98 7.46 11.22
N VAL A 98 10.03 7.46 12.55
CA VAL A 98 11.25 7.73 13.32
C VAL A 98 11.85 6.42 13.84
N TRP A 99 13.15 6.22 13.64
CA TRP A 99 13.91 5.09 14.14
C TRP A 99 15.11 5.55 14.98
N ASN A 100 15.17 5.11 16.24
CA ASN A 100 16.23 5.53 17.21
C ASN A 100 16.44 7.06 17.25
N GLY A 101 15.35 7.84 17.21
CA GLY A 101 15.41 9.30 17.23
C GLY A 101 15.73 9.95 15.86
N VAL A 102 16.01 9.17 14.82
CA VAL A 102 16.35 9.66 13.48
C VAL A 102 15.14 9.52 12.56
N PRO A 103 14.68 10.58 11.87
CA PRO A 103 13.63 10.49 10.87
C PRO A 103 14.09 9.66 9.66
N VAL A 104 13.46 8.50 9.45
CA VAL A 104 13.63 7.63 8.28
C VAL A 104 12.60 7.99 7.20
N LEU A 105 11.35 8.21 7.61
CA LEU A 105 10.28 8.76 6.79
C LEU A 105 10.11 10.23 7.19
N SER A 106 10.84 11.12 6.53
CA SER A 106 10.96 12.52 6.96
C SER A 106 9.76 13.39 6.57
N ASP A 107 8.98 12.98 5.57
CA ASP A 107 7.77 13.69 5.17
C ASP A 107 6.59 13.30 6.09
N THR A 108 6.46 14.05 7.19
CA THR A 108 5.40 13.81 8.19
C THR A 108 4.01 14.16 7.67
N ALA A 109 3.91 15.09 6.72
CA ALA A 109 2.63 15.42 6.08
C ALA A 109 2.15 14.26 5.21
N TYR A 110 3.02 13.70 4.38
CA TYR A 110 2.73 12.52 3.58
C TYR A 110 2.43 11.30 4.46
N PHE A 111 3.20 11.09 5.54
CA PHE A 111 2.92 10.04 6.52
C PHE A 111 1.49 10.15 7.06
N GLY A 112 1.09 11.36 7.46
CA GLY A 112 -0.27 11.61 7.92
C GLY A 112 -1.34 11.39 6.85
N GLN A 113 -1.03 11.67 5.58
CA GLN A 113 -1.96 11.42 4.46
C GLN A 113 -2.12 9.93 4.15
N MET A 114 -1.03 9.15 4.15
CA MET A 114 -1.08 7.74 3.79
C MET A 114 -1.79 6.88 4.84
N THR A 115 -1.79 7.32 6.11
CA THR A 115 -2.39 6.60 7.25
C THR A 115 -3.77 7.12 7.64
N ARG A 116 -4.44 7.83 6.75
CA ARG A 116 -5.84 8.25 6.90
C ARG A 116 -6.61 7.97 5.61
N SER A 117 -7.94 8.07 5.68
CA SER A 117 -8.78 7.88 4.48
C SER A 117 -8.35 8.83 3.36
N SER A 118 -8.05 8.27 2.19
CA SER A 118 -7.52 9.00 1.03
C SER A 118 -8.62 9.48 0.08
N GLN A 119 -9.83 9.01 0.28
CA GLN A 119 -10.99 9.32 -0.58
C GLN A 119 -12.30 8.87 0.11
N ASN A 120 -13.44 9.32 -0.40
CA ASN A 120 -14.76 9.09 0.23
C ASN A 120 -15.48 7.80 -0.22
N LEU A 121 -14.91 7.03 -1.14
CA LEU A 121 -15.54 5.80 -1.67
C LEU A 121 -15.32 4.60 -0.76
N ASN A 122 -14.13 4.48 -0.16
CA ASN A 122 -13.79 3.49 0.85
C ASN A 122 -13.03 4.17 1.98
N GLN A 123 -13.71 4.50 3.06
CA GLN A 123 -13.10 5.19 4.20
C GLN A 123 -12.02 4.34 4.88
N GLY A 124 -12.13 3.02 4.83
CA GLY A 124 -11.17 2.07 5.40
C GLY A 124 -9.86 1.92 4.61
N TYR A 125 -9.52 2.86 3.69
CA TYR A 125 -8.32 2.73 2.88
C TYR A 125 -7.60 4.07 2.67
N GLY A 126 -6.31 4.07 3.03
CA GLY A 126 -5.37 5.17 2.81
C GLY A 126 -4.53 4.99 1.54
N TYR A 127 -3.27 5.42 1.56
CA TYR A 127 -2.34 5.15 0.46
C TYR A 127 -1.68 3.78 0.64
N LEU A 128 -2.32 2.73 0.11
CA LEU A 128 -1.96 1.31 0.25
C LEU A 128 -2.01 0.77 1.69
N TRP A 129 -2.68 1.47 2.61
CA TRP A 129 -2.92 1.05 3.98
C TRP A 129 -4.39 0.81 4.23
N TRP A 130 -4.71 -0.29 4.89
CA TRP A 130 -6.03 -0.52 5.47
C TRP A 130 -6.13 0.18 6.82
N LEU A 131 -7.28 0.80 7.07
CA LEU A 131 -7.55 1.60 8.26
C LEU A 131 -8.71 0.99 9.02
N ASN A 132 -8.50 0.64 10.31
CA ASN A 132 -9.54 -0.07 11.07
C ASN A 132 -10.62 0.85 11.63
N GLY A 133 -10.27 1.99 12.22
CA GLY A 133 -11.18 2.85 12.98
C GLY A 133 -12.07 3.78 12.15
N THR A 134 -12.62 3.32 11.05
CA THR A 134 -13.46 4.11 10.16
C THR A 134 -14.93 3.73 10.27
N ALA A 135 -15.83 4.67 9.91
CA ALA A 135 -17.27 4.44 9.98
C ALA A 135 -17.77 3.41 8.97
N SER A 136 -17.01 3.18 7.91
CA SER A 136 -17.31 2.17 6.88
C SER A 136 -16.07 1.71 6.17
N HIS A 137 -16.13 0.54 5.56
CA HIS A 137 -15.05 -0.03 4.77
C HIS A 137 -15.59 -0.86 3.60
N MET A 138 -14.75 -1.08 2.59
CA MET A 138 -14.95 -2.07 1.54
C MET A 138 -13.78 -3.06 1.60
N VAL A 139 -13.99 -4.28 1.11
CA VAL A 139 -12.97 -5.34 1.09
C VAL A 139 -12.65 -5.76 -0.36
N PRO A 140 -11.52 -6.45 -0.60
CA PRO A 140 -11.18 -6.94 -1.94
C PRO A 140 -12.30 -7.80 -2.53
N ARG A 141 -12.52 -7.66 -3.84
CA ARG A 141 -13.49 -8.41 -4.65
C ARG A 141 -14.97 -8.16 -4.32
N LEU A 142 -15.29 -7.48 -3.23
CA LEU A 142 -16.67 -7.10 -2.93
C LEU A 142 -16.86 -5.59 -3.14
N ARG A 143 -17.99 -5.23 -3.73
CA ARG A 143 -18.35 -3.83 -4.01
C ARG A 143 -19.31 -3.24 -2.99
N SER A 144 -19.63 -4.03 -1.96
CA SER A 144 -20.48 -3.60 -0.87
C SER A 144 -19.71 -2.76 0.13
N VAL A 145 -20.36 -1.72 0.64
CA VAL A 145 -19.87 -0.93 1.78
C VAL A 145 -20.38 -1.56 3.05
N PHE A 146 -19.48 -1.90 3.95
CA PHE A 146 -19.78 -2.45 5.27
C PHE A 146 -19.70 -1.34 6.32
N SER A 147 -20.63 -1.30 7.26
CA SER A 147 -20.62 -0.34 8.37
C SER A 147 -19.61 -0.74 9.45
N GLY A 148 -18.99 0.24 10.07
CA GLY A 148 -18.06 0.08 11.19
C GLY A 148 -16.65 -0.37 10.80
N PRO A 149 -15.81 -0.67 11.80
CA PRO A 149 -14.43 -1.07 11.60
C PRO A 149 -14.32 -2.45 10.95
N MET A 150 -13.26 -2.67 10.17
CA MET A 150 -13.00 -3.95 9.50
C MET A 150 -12.75 -5.09 10.52
N PHE A 151 -12.09 -4.77 11.61
CA PHE A 151 -11.79 -5.69 12.72
C PHE A 151 -12.32 -5.12 14.03
N PRO A 152 -13.58 -5.42 14.41
CA PRO A 152 -14.22 -4.81 15.60
C PRO A 152 -13.49 -5.09 16.92
N SER A 153 -12.75 -6.20 17.02
CA SER A 153 -11.97 -6.59 18.21
C SER A 153 -10.53 -6.05 18.24
N ALA A 154 -10.10 -5.36 17.19
CA ALA A 154 -8.77 -4.79 17.12
C ALA A 154 -8.78 -3.31 17.55
N PRO A 155 -7.62 -2.74 17.92
CA PRO A 155 -7.52 -1.30 18.21
C PRO A 155 -8.04 -0.46 17.05
N MET A 156 -8.75 0.62 17.37
CA MET A 156 -9.37 1.48 16.36
C MET A 156 -8.35 2.26 15.52
N ASP A 157 -7.17 2.50 16.05
CA ASP A 157 -6.03 3.14 15.36
C ASP A 157 -5.11 2.15 14.62
N MET A 158 -5.50 0.88 14.56
CA MET A 158 -4.75 -0.12 13.82
C MET A 158 -4.74 0.20 12.32
N ILE A 159 -3.55 0.19 11.74
CA ILE A 159 -3.32 0.20 10.29
C ILE A 159 -2.62 -1.09 9.87
N HIS A 160 -2.90 -1.59 8.68
CA HIS A 160 -2.25 -2.78 8.15
C HIS A 160 -2.12 -2.73 6.61
N ALA A 161 -1.15 -3.48 6.05
CA ALA A 161 -0.87 -3.57 4.62
C ALA A 161 -0.77 -5.03 4.19
#